data_ea23eaa67646291cd1aa461751771d85
#
_entry.id   ea23eaa67646291cd1aa461751771d85
#
_cell.length_a   1.000
_cell.length_b   1.000
_cell.length_c   1.000
_cell.angle_alpha   90.00
_cell.angle_beta   90.00
_cell.angle_gamma   90.00
#
_symmetry.space_group_name_H-M   'P 1'
#
loop_
_entity.id
_entity.type
_entity.pdbx_description
1 polymer ?
#
loop_
_entity_poly.entity_id
_entity_poly.type
_entity_poly.pdbx_seq_one_letter_code
_entity_poly.pdbx_strand_id
1 'polypeptide(L)'
;IGIDYSIDQKFIEISNRQASFYNMSTDEKLSEIANLIENMLKKDGNFITPDYSSICFDYISNETVTSYRKKMQCFRHATNEAILERNSYSEKQKSFFVDFGLTIIKVIYNLIN
;
A
#
# COMPACT_ATOMS: atom_id res chain seq x y z
N ILE A 1 3.91 -14.07 17.18
CA ILE A 1 3.56 -12.92 16.56
C ILE A 1 4.08 -12.67 15.14
N GLY A 2 3.80 -13.06 14.21
CA GLY A 2 4.17 -12.75 12.85
C GLY A 2 2.99 -12.17 12.13
N ILE A 3 3.13 -12.09 10.85
CA ILE A 3 2.11 -11.62 9.96
C ILE A 3 1.18 -12.81 9.67
N ASP A 4 -0.12 -12.53 9.59
CA ASP A 4 -1.09 -13.51 9.16
C ASP A 4 -0.65 -14.14 7.83
N TYR A 5 -0.87 -15.46 7.66
CA TYR A 5 -0.44 -16.18 6.48
C TYR A 5 -0.99 -15.56 5.18
N SER A 6 -2.25 -15.13 5.19
CA SER A 6 -2.84 -14.51 4.00
C SER A 6 -2.16 -13.19 3.64
N ILE A 7 -1.77 -12.42 4.65
CA ILE A 7 -1.03 -11.17 4.44
C ILE A 7 0.35 -11.49 3.89
N ASP A 8 1.03 -12.51 4.46
CA ASP A 8 2.35 -12.90 4.01
C ASP A 8 2.34 -13.33 2.53
N GLN A 9 1.35 -14.14 2.14
CA GLN A 9 1.21 -14.57 0.76
C GLN A 9 0.95 -13.38 -0.17
N LYS A 10 0.10 -12.46 0.25
CA LYS A 10 -0.20 -11.27 -0.55
C LYS A 10 1.02 -10.38 -0.67
N PHE A 11 1.81 -10.25 0.40
CA PHE A 11 3.05 -9.49 0.35
C PHE A 11 4.02 -10.09 -0.67
N ILE A 12 4.20 -11.42 -0.66
CA ILE A 12 5.10 -12.09 -1.61
C ILE A 12 4.63 -11.85 -3.04
N GLU A 13 3.33 -12.01 -3.28
CA GLU A 13 2.75 -11.83 -4.61
C GLU A 13 2.99 -10.42 -5.14
N ILE A 14 2.72 -9.42 -4.33
CA ILE A 14 2.81 -8.02 -4.74
C ILE A 14 4.26 -7.56 -4.82
N SER A 15 5.06 -7.83 -3.79
CA SER A 15 6.44 -7.32 -3.73
C SER A 15 7.34 -7.94 -4.80
N ASN A 16 7.06 -9.18 -5.19
CA ASN A 16 7.83 -9.87 -6.24
C ASN A 16 7.19 -9.69 -7.62
N ARG A 17 6.12 -8.92 -7.72
CA ARG A 17 5.42 -8.65 -8.98
C ARG A 17 5.10 -9.95 -9.75
N GLN A 18 4.55 -10.93 -9.02
CA GLN A 18 4.14 -12.19 -9.64
C GLN A 18 3.10 -11.94 -10.74
N ALA A 19 2.92 -12.91 -11.65
CA ALA A 19 2.06 -12.76 -12.82
C ALA A 19 0.64 -12.28 -12.47
N SER A 20 0.07 -12.78 -11.38
CA SER A 20 -1.27 -12.38 -10.95
C SER A 20 -1.36 -10.88 -10.68
N PHE A 21 -0.32 -10.31 -10.05
CA PHE A 21 -0.27 -8.88 -9.80
C PHE A 21 0.16 -8.11 -11.05
N TYR A 22 1.18 -8.60 -11.73
CA TYR A 22 1.75 -7.92 -12.89
C TYR A 22 0.69 -7.69 -13.98
N ASN A 23 -0.24 -8.63 -14.14
CA ASN A 23 -1.25 -8.56 -15.20
C ASN A 23 -2.50 -7.75 -14.81
N MET A 24 -2.57 -7.22 -13.58
CA MET A 24 -3.66 -6.36 -13.18
C MET A 24 -3.58 -5.01 -13.89
N SER A 25 -4.71 -4.34 -14.03
CA SER A 25 -4.71 -2.93 -14.42
C SER A 25 -4.01 -2.11 -13.34
N THR A 26 -3.58 -0.90 -13.69
CA THR A 26 -2.93 -0.02 -12.71
C THR A 26 -3.84 0.28 -11.54
N ASP A 27 -5.13 0.53 -11.80
CA ASP A 27 -6.10 0.80 -10.73
C ASP A 27 -6.25 -0.40 -9.80
N GLU A 28 -6.29 -1.62 -10.36
CA GLU A 28 -6.35 -2.83 -9.57
C GLU A 28 -5.09 -3.02 -8.72
N LYS A 29 -3.90 -2.74 -9.30
CA LYS A 29 -2.65 -2.80 -8.55
C LYS A 29 -2.69 -1.85 -7.36
N LEU A 30 -3.17 -0.63 -7.56
CA LEU A 30 -3.26 0.36 -6.49
C LEU A 30 -4.25 -0.05 -5.42
N SER A 31 -5.37 -0.65 -5.81
CA SER A 31 -6.32 -1.21 -4.86
C SER A 31 -5.68 -2.30 -3.99
N GLU A 32 -4.95 -3.22 -4.62
CA GLU A 32 -4.27 -4.32 -3.90
C GLU A 32 -3.19 -3.78 -2.95
N ILE A 33 -2.40 -2.83 -3.41
CA ILE A 33 -1.37 -2.19 -2.57
C ILE A 33 -2.01 -1.51 -1.36
N ALA A 34 -3.06 -0.73 -1.60
CA ALA A 34 -3.76 -0.01 -0.53
C ALA A 34 -4.35 -0.98 0.50
N ASN A 35 -4.99 -2.05 0.04
CA ASN A 35 -5.56 -3.05 0.93
C ASN A 35 -4.48 -3.75 1.76
N LEU A 36 -3.36 -4.09 1.15
CA LEU A 36 -2.27 -4.75 1.88
C LEU A 36 -1.69 -3.84 2.96
N ILE A 37 -1.47 -2.57 2.66
CA ILE A 37 -0.96 -1.61 3.65
C ILE A 37 -1.93 -1.51 4.82
N GLU A 38 -3.23 -1.36 4.56
CA GLU A 38 -4.23 -1.27 5.61
C GLU A 38 -4.22 -2.54 6.49
N ASN A 39 -4.13 -3.71 5.86
CA ASN A 39 -4.14 -4.97 6.59
C ASN A 39 -2.88 -5.17 7.42
N MET A 40 -1.72 -4.75 6.92
CA MET A 40 -0.47 -4.85 7.66
C MET A 40 -0.44 -3.92 8.87
N LEU A 41 -1.01 -2.73 8.75
CA LEU A 41 -0.99 -1.73 9.82
C LEU A 41 -2.08 -1.94 10.85
N LYS A 42 -3.07 -2.79 10.57
CA LYS A 42 -4.17 -3.01 11.49
C LYS A 42 -3.90 -4.23 12.36
N LYS A 43 -3.96 -4.05 13.67
CA LYS A 43 -3.75 -5.12 14.62
C LYS A 43 -4.82 -5.06 15.71
N ASP A 44 -5.59 -6.15 15.85
CA ASP A 44 -6.67 -6.26 16.83
C ASP A 44 -7.66 -5.10 16.73
N GLY A 45 -7.97 -4.70 15.48
CA GLY A 45 -8.93 -3.63 15.21
C GLY A 45 -8.37 -2.23 15.28
N ASN A 46 -7.11 -2.07 15.69
CA ASN A 46 -6.48 -0.76 15.82
C ASN A 46 -5.29 -0.63 14.87
N PHE A 47 -5.05 0.60 14.38
CA PHE A 47 -3.90 0.87 13.54
C PHE A 47 -2.66 1.08 14.41
N ILE A 48 -1.55 0.49 13.98
CA ILE A 48 -0.24 0.67 14.62
C ILE A 48 0.56 1.72 13.86
N THR A 49 1.56 2.29 14.55
CA THR A 49 2.48 3.26 13.95
C THR A 49 3.89 2.69 14.08
N PRO A 50 4.42 2.05 13.02
CA PRO A 50 5.78 1.52 13.06
C PRO A 50 6.82 2.64 13.18
N ASP A 51 7.98 2.29 13.72
CA ASP A 51 9.09 3.22 13.80
C ASP A 51 9.83 3.24 12.46
N TYR A 52 9.32 4.05 11.53
CA TYR A 52 9.89 4.15 10.19
C TYR A 52 11.34 4.63 10.19
N SER A 53 11.70 5.49 11.15
CA SER A 53 13.06 6.06 11.19
C SER A 53 14.13 4.98 11.43
N SER A 54 13.77 3.84 12.00
CA SER A 54 14.73 2.76 12.25
C SER A 54 15.26 2.14 10.95
N ILE A 55 14.52 2.29 9.84
CA ILE A 55 14.94 1.78 8.53
C ILE A 55 15.15 2.92 7.53
N CYS A 56 14.25 3.89 7.55
CA CYS A 56 14.16 4.90 6.48
C CYS A 56 14.79 6.23 6.85
N PHE A 57 15.42 6.33 8.02
CA PHE A 57 15.93 7.61 8.50
C PHE A 57 14.76 8.60 8.57
N ASP A 58 14.84 9.72 7.86
CA ASP A 58 13.73 10.66 7.76
C ASP A 58 13.11 10.71 6.36
N TYR A 59 13.52 9.78 5.47
CA TYR A 59 13.00 9.77 4.10
C TYR A 59 11.54 9.35 4.02
N ILE A 60 11.12 8.41 4.87
CA ILE A 60 9.73 7.97 4.93
C ILE A 60 9.31 8.03 6.40
N SER A 61 8.30 8.84 6.70
CA SER A 61 7.78 9.04 8.05
C SER A 61 6.35 8.52 8.14
N ASN A 62 5.79 8.52 9.35
CA ASN A 62 4.39 8.19 9.52
C ASN A 62 3.49 9.14 8.72
N GLU A 63 3.86 10.42 8.63
CA GLU A 63 3.11 11.40 7.83
C GLU A 63 3.13 11.03 6.35
N THR A 64 4.28 10.56 5.85
CA THR A 64 4.41 10.11 4.46
C THR A 64 3.45 8.97 4.17
N VAL A 65 3.46 7.95 5.04
CA VAL A 65 2.62 6.77 4.87
C VAL A 65 1.15 7.14 5.00
N THR A 66 0.81 7.98 5.98
CA THR A 66 -0.57 8.43 6.18
C THR A 66 -1.08 9.20 4.97
N SER A 67 -0.26 10.10 4.42
CA SER A 67 -0.61 10.86 3.23
C SER A 67 -0.84 9.95 2.02
N TYR A 68 0.04 8.96 1.85
CA TYR A 68 -0.11 7.98 0.77
C TYR A 68 -1.40 7.20 0.92
N ARG A 69 -1.68 6.70 2.14
CA ARG A 69 -2.90 5.94 2.39
C ARG A 69 -4.16 6.74 2.08
N LYS A 70 -4.16 8.03 2.44
CA LYS A 70 -5.32 8.90 2.14
C LYS A 70 -5.56 9.01 0.64
N LYS A 71 -4.50 9.19 -0.14
CA LYS A 71 -4.63 9.26 -1.60
C LYS A 71 -5.10 7.93 -2.19
N MET A 72 -4.71 6.82 -1.61
CA MET A 72 -5.06 5.50 -2.13
C MET A 72 -6.52 5.11 -1.83
N GLN A 73 -7.22 5.81 -0.94
CA GLN A 73 -8.61 5.47 -0.63
C GLN A 73 -9.50 5.47 -1.87
N CYS A 74 -9.25 6.35 -2.83
CA CYS A 74 -10.05 6.40 -4.06
C CYS A 74 -9.92 5.14 -4.91
N PHE A 75 -8.90 4.32 -4.68
CA PHE A 75 -8.75 3.05 -5.40
C PHE A 75 -9.40 1.89 -4.65
N ARG A 76 -9.84 2.11 -3.41
CA ARG A 76 -10.49 1.09 -2.58
C ARG A 76 -12.01 1.19 -2.57
N HIS A 77 -12.57 2.34 -2.94
CA HIS A 77 -14.00 2.60 -2.84
C HIS A 77 -14.63 2.76 -4.21
N ALA A 78 -15.94 2.43 -4.29
CA ALA A 78 -16.70 2.48 -5.53
C ALA A 78 -17.68 3.66 -5.58
N THR A 79 -17.48 4.67 -4.72
CA THR A 79 -18.33 5.87 -4.75
C THR A 79 -18.01 6.71 -5.98
N ASN A 80 -18.97 7.59 -6.36
CA ASN A 80 -18.75 8.48 -7.48
C ASN A 80 -17.55 9.41 -7.25
N GLU A 81 -17.40 9.91 -6.02
CA GLU A 81 -16.26 10.76 -5.67
C GLU A 81 -14.95 10.02 -5.82
N ALA A 82 -14.88 8.77 -5.38
CA ALA A 82 -13.66 7.96 -5.49
C ALA A 82 -13.32 7.73 -6.97
N ILE A 83 -14.31 7.40 -7.78
CA ILE A 83 -14.09 7.16 -9.21
C ILE A 83 -13.59 8.43 -9.89
N LEU A 84 -14.18 9.59 -9.59
CA LEU A 84 -13.74 10.86 -10.15
C LEU A 84 -12.31 11.19 -9.73
N GLU A 85 -11.98 10.96 -8.47
CA GLU A 85 -10.63 11.25 -7.97
C GLU A 85 -9.59 10.37 -8.67
N ARG A 86 -9.78 9.05 -8.69
CA ARG A 86 -8.78 8.16 -9.31
C ARG A 86 -8.65 8.40 -10.81
N ASN A 87 -9.72 8.82 -11.48
CA ASN A 87 -9.66 9.15 -12.90
C ASN A 87 -9.00 10.49 -13.17
N SER A 88 -8.79 11.31 -12.16
CA SER A 88 -8.11 12.60 -12.29
C SER A 88 -6.59 12.44 -12.35
N TYR A 89 -6.05 11.29 -11.91
CA TYR A 89 -4.60 11.07 -11.93
C TYR A 89 -4.15 10.59 -13.31
N SER A 90 -3.00 11.10 -13.75
CA SER A 90 -2.41 10.66 -15.00
C SER A 90 -1.81 9.27 -14.84
N GLU A 91 -1.53 8.60 -15.97
CA GLU A 91 -0.88 7.29 -15.93
C GLU A 91 0.51 7.37 -15.30
N LYS A 92 1.21 8.47 -15.51
CA LYS A 92 2.52 8.67 -14.88
C LYS A 92 2.40 8.81 -13.36
N GLN A 93 1.38 9.52 -12.89
CA GLN A 93 1.12 9.64 -11.45
C GLN A 93 0.76 8.29 -10.85
N LYS A 94 -0.09 7.52 -11.52
CA LYS A 94 -0.48 6.19 -11.05
C LYS A 94 0.72 5.24 -11.03
N SER A 95 1.58 5.32 -12.04
CA SER A 95 2.80 4.51 -12.07
C SER A 95 3.72 4.83 -10.89
N PHE A 96 3.87 6.12 -10.57
CA PHE A 96 4.62 6.53 -9.39
C PHE A 96 3.98 5.97 -8.11
N PHE A 97 2.67 6.04 -8.00
CA PHE A 97 1.97 5.50 -6.83
C PHE A 97 2.22 4.00 -6.67
N VAL A 98 2.26 3.24 -7.78
CA VAL A 98 2.58 1.80 -7.70
C VAL A 98 3.98 1.60 -7.15
N ASP A 99 4.96 2.29 -7.72
CA ASP A 99 6.36 2.12 -7.31
C ASP A 99 6.58 2.55 -5.87
N PHE A 100 6.02 3.68 -5.47
CA PHE A 100 6.15 4.18 -4.10
C PHE A 100 5.43 3.27 -3.13
N GLY A 101 4.27 2.77 -3.51
CA GLY A 101 3.50 1.83 -2.69
C GLY A 101 4.25 0.53 -2.44
N LEU A 102 4.95 0.02 -3.46
CA LEU A 102 5.78 -1.17 -3.30
C LEU A 102 6.91 -0.92 -2.29
N THR A 103 7.50 0.26 -2.32
CA THR A 103 8.53 0.64 -1.34
C THR A 103 7.94 0.67 0.07
N ILE A 104 6.78 1.31 0.24
CA ILE A 104 6.11 1.38 1.54
C ILE A 104 5.78 -0.01 2.06
N ILE A 105 5.26 -0.89 1.21
CA ILE A 105 4.94 -2.27 1.59
C ILE A 105 6.17 -2.97 2.15
N LYS A 106 7.31 -2.86 1.46
CA LYS A 106 8.53 -3.53 1.89
C LYS A 106 9.03 -2.98 3.23
N VAL A 107 8.95 -1.68 3.42
CA VAL A 107 9.35 -1.05 4.67
C VAL A 107 8.47 -1.53 5.83
N ILE A 108 7.15 -1.49 5.65
CA ILE A 108 6.23 -1.92 6.69
C ILE A 108 6.44 -3.39 7.02
N TYR A 109 6.54 -4.24 6.01
CA TYR A 109 6.73 -5.68 6.21
C TYR A 109 7.96 -5.94 7.07
N ASN A 110 9.06 -5.26 6.81
CA ASN A 110 10.30 -5.43 7.55
C ASN A 110 10.22 -4.89 8.97
N LEU A 111 9.33 -3.93 9.23
CA LEU A 111 9.17 -3.35 10.57
C LEU A 111 8.26 -4.16 11.47
N ILE A 112 7.27 -4.86 10.90
CA ILE A 112 6.27 -5.58 11.70
C ILE A 112 6.49 -7.09 11.73
N ASN A 113 7.36 -7.59 10.89
CA ASN A 113 7.60 -9.05 10.80
C ASN A 113 8.74 -9.51 11.72
#